data_ae55b236242bb1af611a46634c368e9e
#
_entry.id   ae55b236242bb1af611a46634c368e9e
#
_cell.length_a   1.000
_cell.length_b   1.000
_cell.length_c   1.000
_cell.angle_alpha   90.00
_cell.angle_beta   90.00
_cell.angle_gamma   90.00
#
_symmetry.space_group_name_H-M   'P 1'
#
loop_
_entity.id
_entity.type
_entity.pdbx_description
1 polymer ?
#
loop_
_entity_poly.entity_id
_entity_poly.type
_entity_poly.pdbx_seq_one_letter_code
_entity_poly.pdbx_strand_id
1 'polypeptide(L)'
;MKQNETSLTIGVDVSKQRLDVFELGSGEASSMPNSLDAIEQWLDRFQIPMRVAIEPTNRYHELVTQAAHARGHQVYLIDPQPLAHYRQGVGQRVKADRQDAQWLARYLEREVSDLRVWQPQTPAEQGFWRLLRRRATLVGAKVQLHHSLVDLGSLQADVDVLLKNID
;
A
#
# COMPACT_ATOMS: atom_id res chain seq x y z
N MET A 1 24.45 12.31 -20.61
CA MET A 1 23.05 12.32 -21.06
C MET A 1 22.47 10.94 -20.73
N LYS A 2 21.71 10.79 -19.64
CA LYS A 2 20.94 9.57 -19.36
C LYS A 2 19.78 9.56 -20.34
N GLN A 3 19.75 8.58 -21.23
CA GLN A 3 18.60 8.32 -22.08
C GLN A 3 17.40 8.15 -21.18
N ASN A 4 16.40 9.01 -21.34
CA ASN A 4 15.08 8.89 -20.76
C ASN A 4 14.42 7.72 -21.51
N GLU A 5 14.73 6.47 -21.12
CA GLU A 5 13.89 5.34 -21.49
C GLU A 5 12.52 5.65 -20.94
N THR A 6 11.58 5.90 -21.83
CA THR A 6 10.18 6.18 -21.49
C THR A 6 9.61 4.90 -20.90
N SER A 7 9.84 4.67 -19.62
CA SER A 7 9.27 3.52 -18.93
C SER A 7 7.77 3.77 -18.75
N LEU A 8 6.97 2.83 -19.15
CA LEU A 8 5.52 2.88 -18.96
C LEU A 8 5.19 3.03 -17.47
N THR A 9 4.35 4.01 -17.13
CA THR A 9 3.90 4.25 -15.75
C THR A 9 2.44 3.83 -15.58
N ILE A 10 2.21 2.96 -14.61
CA ILE A 10 0.92 2.34 -14.34
C ILE A 10 0.53 2.60 -12.89
N GLY A 11 -0.74 2.95 -12.66
CA GLY A 11 -1.35 2.97 -11.34
C GLY A 11 -2.27 1.78 -11.15
N VAL A 12 -2.25 1.18 -9.97
CA VAL A 12 -3.10 0.05 -9.59
C VAL A 12 -3.79 0.35 -8.28
N ASP A 13 -5.10 0.52 -8.33
CA ASP A 13 -5.95 0.56 -7.15
C ASP A 13 -6.37 -0.85 -6.77
N VAL A 14 -6.22 -1.19 -5.49
CA VAL A 14 -6.32 -2.57 -5.00
C VAL A 14 -7.48 -2.75 -4.05
N SER A 15 -8.38 -3.66 -4.40
CA SER A 15 -9.40 -4.18 -3.49
C SER A 15 -9.21 -5.69 -3.23
N LYS A 16 -10.02 -6.24 -2.34
CA LYS A 16 -9.99 -7.67 -2.01
C LYS A 16 -10.21 -8.56 -3.24
N GLN A 17 -11.10 -8.18 -4.14
CA GLN A 17 -11.55 -9.03 -5.24
C GLN A 17 -11.09 -8.53 -6.61
N ARG A 18 -10.68 -7.25 -6.71
CA ARG A 18 -10.45 -6.59 -7.98
C ARG A 18 -9.25 -5.64 -7.91
N LEU A 19 -8.57 -5.53 -9.03
CA LEU A 19 -7.58 -4.51 -9.32
C LEU A 19 -8.14 -3.60 -10.41
N ASP A 20 -8.10 -2.30 -10.18
CA ASP A 20 -8.36 -1.28 -11.19
C ASP A 20 -7.03 -0.69 -11.64
N VAL A 21 -6.78 -0.71 -12.94
CA VAL A 21 -5.48 -0.36 -13.54
C VAL A 21 -5.64 0.83 -14.48
N PHE A 22 -4.67 1.73 -14.45
CA PHE A 22 -4.58 2.85 -15.36
C PHE A 22 -3.17 2.98 -15.94
N GLU A 23 -3.08 2.98 -17.28
CA GLU A 23 -1.85 3.20 -18.03
C GLU A 23 -1.71 4.67 -18.40
N LEU A 24 -0.70 5.36 -17.85
CA LEU A 24 -0.58 6.81 -18.02
C LEU A 24 -0.31 7.22 -19.46
N GLY A 25 0.49 6.45 -20.20
CA GLY A 25 0.89 6.76 -21.58
C GLY A 25 -0.24 6.65 -22.60
N SER A 26 -1.03 5.58 -22.54
CA SER A 26 -2.17 5.33 -23.43
C SER A 26 -3.47 5.99 -22.94
N GLY A 27 -3.57 6.27 -21.63
CA GLY A 27 -4.83 6.69 -20.98
C GLY A 27 -5.82 5.53 -20.82
N GLU A 28 -5.40 4.29 -21.06
CA GLU A 28 -6.27 3.12 -20.96
C GLU A 28 -6.53 2.78 -19.49
N ALA A 29 -7.81 2.54 -19.18
CA ALA A 29 -8.25 2.03 -17.88
C ALA A 29 -8.84 0.64 -18.06
N SER A 30 -8.45 -0.29 -17.21
CA SER A 30 -8.91 -1.67 -17.20
C SER A 30 -9.13 -2.18 -15.78
N SER A 31 -9.81 -3.32 -15.67
CA SER A 31 -10.10 -3.94 -14.38
C SER A 31 -9.93 -5.46 -14.51
N MET A 32 -9.39 -6.09 -13.47
CA MET A 32 -9.21 -7.54 -13.44
C MET A 32 -9.42 -8.10 -12.04
N PRO A 33 -9.68 -9.42 -11.90
CA PRO A 33 -9.69 -10.09 -10.61
C PRO A 33 -8.34 -9.96 -9.88
N ASN A 34 -8.38 -9.81 -8.56
CA ASN A 34 -7.18 -9.86 -7.72
C ASN A 34 -6.81 -11.33 -7.45
N SER A 35 -6.37 -12.02 -8.49
CA SER A 35 -5.92 -13.41 -8.49
C SER A 35 -4.59 -13.54 -9.22
N LEU A 36 -3.79 -14.54 -8.86
CA LEU A 36 -2.47 -14.73 -9.46
C LEU A 36 -2.56 -14.89 -10.98
N ASP A 37 -3.46 -15.75 -11.46
CA ASP A 37 -3.63 -16.04 -12.88
C ASP A 37 -3.98 -14.77 -13.69
N ALA A 38 -4.91 -13.95 -13.19
CA ALA A 38 -5.30 -12.71 -13.87
C ALA A 38 -4.15 -11.68 -13.88
N ILE A 39 -3.43 -11.58 -12.77
CA ILE A 39 -2.27 -10.69 -12.66
C ILE A 39 -1.16 -11.13 -13.61
N GLU A 40 -0.87 -12.43 -13.68
CA GLU A 40 0.15 -12.98 -14.56
C GLU A 40 -0.19 -12.75 -16.03
N GLN A 41 -1.43 -13.03 -16.45
CA GLN A 41 -1.90 -12.75 -17.81
C GLN A 41 -1.83 -11.27 -18.17
N TRP A 42 -2.11 -10.39 -17.20
CA TRP A 42 -1.98 -8.95 -17.42
C TRP A 42 -0.52 -8.54 -17.56
N LEU A 43 0.38 -9.05 -16.72
CA LEU A 43 1.83 -8.74 -16.76
C LEU A 43 2.49 -9.27 -18.03
N ASP A 44 2.04 -10.39 -18.59
CA ASP A 44 2.57 -10.98 -19.82
C ASP A 44 2.36 -10.09 -21.07
N ARG A 45 1.49 -9.08 -20.98
CA ARG A 45 1.29 -8.08 -22.06
C ARG A 45 2.50 -7.13 -22.22
N PHE A 46 3.34 -7.01 -21.19
CA PHE A 46 4.42 -6.04 -21.15
C PHE A 46 5.78 -6.68 -21.41
N GLN A 47 6.42 -6.27 -22.52
CA GLN A 47 7.73 -6.76 -22.93
C GLN A 47 8.89 -5.92 -22.37
N ILE A 48 8.59 -4.77 -21.79
CA ILE A 48 9.56 -3.83 -21.22
C ILE A 48 9.28 -3.60 -19.74
N PRO A 49 10.31 -3.30 -18.93
CA PRO A 49 10.10 -2.92 -17.55
C PRO A 49 9.21 -1.70 -17.43
N MET A 50 8.25 -1.74 -16.50
CA MET A 50 7.35 -0.63 -16.21
C MET A 50 7.47 -0.19 -14.77
N ARG A 51 7.00 1.01 -14.47
CA ARG A 51 6.84 1.56 -13.13
C ARG A 51 5.40 1.38 -12.69
N VAL A 52 5.18 0.74 -11.54
CA VAL A 52 3.85 0.41 -11.02
C VAL A 52 3.63 1.08 -9.67
N ALA A 53 2.69 2.01 -9.60
CA ALA A 53 2.24 2.64 -8.35
C ALA A 53 1.09 1.86 -7.76
N ILE A 54 1.19 1.48 -6.48
CA ILE A 54 0.16 0.71 -5.77
C ILE A 54 -0.09 1.38 -4.42
N GLU A 55 -1.36 1.65 -4.08
CA GLU A 55 -1.74 2.03 -2.72
C GLU A 55 -1.88 0.76 -1.86
N PRO A 56 -1.09 0.60 -0.78
CA PRO A 56 -1.14 -0.59 0.04
C PRO A 56 -2.43 -0.65 0.85
N THR A 57 -3.35 -1.52 0.43
CA THR A 57 -4.61 -1.76 1.11
C THR A 57 -4.59 -3.10 1.82
N ASN A 58 -4.48 -3.10 3.14
CA ASN A 58 -4.36 -4.30 3.97
C ASN A 58 -3.27 -5.24 3.40
N ARG A 59 -3.61 -6.51 3.12
CA ARG A 59 -2.73 -7.51 2.48
C ARG A 59 -3.05 -7.75 1.00
N TYR A 60 -4.08 -7.09 0.48
CA TYR A 60 -4.58 -7.35 -0.86
C TYR A 60 -3.62 -6.94 -1.98
N HIS A 61 -2.71 -6.00 -1.70
CA HIS A 61 -1.68 -5.55 -2.61
C HIS A 61 -0.49 -6.53 -2.75
N GLU A 62 -0.28 -7.42 -1.77
CA GLU A 62 0.92 -8.28 -1.72
C GLU A 62 1.08 -9.12 -3.00
N LEU A 63 -0.03 -9.64 -3.53
CA LEU A 63 -0.01 -10.53 -4.69
C LEU A 63 0.50 -9.81 -5.96
N VAL A 64 -0.10 -8.68 -6.31
CA VAL A 64 0.30 -7.91 -7.50
C VAL A 64 1.69 -7.30 -7.34
N THR A 65 2.06 -6.87 -6.11
CA THR A 65 3.38 -6.33 -5.80
C THR A 65 4.48 -7.37 -6.05
N GLN A 66 4.30 -8.58 -5.52
CA GLN A 66 5.27 -9.67 -5.67
C GLN A 66 5.36 -10.15 -7.12
N ALA A 67 4.23 -10.34 -7.79
CA ALA A 67 4.19 -10.79 -9.18
C ALA A 67 4.85 -9.79 -10.14
N ALA A 68 4.56 -8.49 -9.99
CA ALA A 68 5.18 -7.45 -10.79
C ALA A 68 6.69 -7.35 -10.55
N HIS A 69 7.13 -7.39 -9.28
CA HIS A 69 8.55 -7.38 -8.94
C HIS A 69 9.30 -8.61 -9.50
N ALA A 70 8.71 -9.80 -9.40
CA ALA A 70 9.31 -11.04 -9.92
C ALA A 70 9.55 -11.01 -11.45
N ARG A 71 8.79 -10.20 -12.19
CA ARG A 71 8.96 -9.95 -13.62
C ARG A 71 9.89 -8.79 -13.96
N GLY A 72 10.56 -8.21 -12.96
CA GLY A 72 11.55 -7.12 -13.15
C GLY A 72 10.93 -5.73 -13.29
N HIS A 73 9.65 -5.57 -12.95
CA HIS A 73 9.02 -4.25 -12.92
C HIS A 73 9.39 -3.50 -11.62
N GLN A 74 9.45 -2.17 -11.70
CA GLN A 74 9.70 -1.31 -10.55
C GLN A 74 8.38 -1.00 -9.85
N VAL A 75 8.20 -1.53 -8.65
CA VAL A 75 6.98 -1.32 -7.86
C VAL A 75 7.22 -0.24 -6.82
N TYR A 76 6.26 0.66 -6.68
CA TYR A 76 6.24 1.75 -5.70
C TYR A 76 4.98 1.64 -4.85
N LEU A 77 5.15 1.45 -3.55
CA LEU A 77 4.04 1.51 -2.60
C LEU A 77 3.82 2.96 -2.19
N ILE A 78 2.67 3.50 -2.54
CA ILE A 78 2.34 4.91 -2.34
C ILE A 78 1.57 5.08 -1.04
N ASP A 79 2.09 5.91 -0.14
CA ASP A 79 1.40 6.25 1.11
C ASP A 79 0.11 7.04 0.80
N PRO A 80 -1.04 6.66 1.40
CA PRO A 80 -2.31 7.36 1.22
C PRO A 80 -2.28 8.84 1.59
N GLN A 81 -1.50 9.24 2.60
CA GLN A 81 -1.49 10.63 3.07
C GLN A 81 -0.89 11.62 2.06
N PRO A 82 0.34 11.43 1.55
CA PRO A 82 0.89 12.28 0.49
C PRO A 82 0.02 12.28 -0.77
N LEU A 83 -0.54 11.13 -1.16
CA LEU A 83 -1.43 11.01 -2.30
C LEU A 83 -2.72 11.84 -2.11
N ALA A 84 -3.31 11.83 -0.91
CA ALA A 84 -4.48 12.64 -0.58
C ALA A 84 -4.19 14.14 -0.68
N HIS A 85 -3.05 14.59 -0.17
CA HIS A 85 -2.61 15.98 -0.30
C HIS A 85 -2.37 16.38 -1.76
N TYR A 86 -1.76 15.49 -2.54
CA TYR A 86 -1.57 15.70 -3.97
C TYR A 86 -2.90 15.90 -4.70
N ARG A 87 -3.90 15.03 -4.46
CA ARG A 87 -5.26 15.14 -5.02
C ARG A 87 -5.92 16.47 -4.67
N GLN A 88 -5.83 16.91 -3.42
CA GLN A 88 -6.36 18.20 -2.97
C GLN A 88 -5.67 19.39 -3.65
N GLY A 89 -4.36 19.35 -3.79
CA GLY A 89 -3.55 20.39 -4.44
C GLY A 89 -3.87 20.57 -5.93
N VAL A 90 -4.29 19.50 -6.61
CA VAL A 90 -4.70 19.54 -8.04
C VAL A 90 -6.18 19.91 -8.22
N GLY A 91 -6.90 20.20 -7.12
CA GLY A 91 -8.26 20.77 -7.16
C GLY A 91 -9.40 19.76 -7.34
N GLN A 92 -9.17 18.48 -7.11
CA GLN A 92 -10.23 17.49 -7.25
C GLN A 92 -11.00 17.28 -5.94
N ARG A 93 -12.32 17.51 -6.00
CA ARG A 93 -13.27 17.38 -4.88
C ARG A 93 -14.15 16.13 -4.94
N VAL A 94 -14.08 15.34 -6.01
CA VAL A 94 -15.02 14.22 -6.23
C VAL A 94 -14.23 12.90 -6.26
N LYS A 95 -14.64 11.98 -5.39
CA LYS A 95 -14.15 10.60 -5.33
C LYS A 95 -14.89 9.77 -6.38
N ALA A 96 -14.15 9.20 -7.34
CA ALA A 96 -14.68 8.20 -8.26
C ALA A 96 -13.68 7.05 -8.34
N ASP A 97 -14.11 5.84 -8.02
CA ASP A 97 -13.26 4.65 -7.84
C ASP A 97 -12.33 4.35 -9.05
N ARG A 98 -12.77 4.67 -10.27
CA ARG A 98 -11.92 4.53 -11.49
C ARG A 98 -10.81 5.58 -11.60
N GLN A 99 -10.84 6.63 -10.77
CA GLN A 99 -9.84 7.69 -10.81
C GLN A 99 -8.68 7.43 -9.86
N ASP A 100 -8.82 6.50 -8.91
CA ASP A 100 -7.79 6.25 -7.91
C ASP A 100 -6.53 5.66 -8.56
N ALA A 101 -6.65 4.70 -9.47
CA ALA A 101 -5.54 4.20 -10.26
C ALA A 101 -4.87 5.28 -11.13
N GLN A 102 -5.65 6.18 -11.72
CA GLN A 102 -5.13 7.30 -12.50
C GLN A 102 -4.32 8.28 -11.64
N TRP A 103 -4.78 8.56 -10.41
CA TRP A 103 -4.04 9.42 -9.49
C TRP A 103 -2.74 8.78 -9.03
N LEU A 104 -2.73 7.49 -8.79
CA LEU A 104 -1.52 6.75 -8.46
C LEU A 104 -0.47 6.85 -9.58
N ALA A 105 -0.90 6.63 -10.84
CA ALA A 105 0.01 6.76 -11.99
C ALA A 105 0.56 8.17 -12.16
N ARG A 106 -0.27 9.21 -12.03
CA ARG A 106 0.15 10.61 -12.11
C ARG A 106 1.08 11.02 -10.97
N TYR A 107 0.78 10.57 -9.76
CA TYR A 107 1.61 10.83 -8.60
C TYR A 107 2.98 10.21 -8.77
N LEU A 108 3.05 8.93 -9.16
CA LEU A 108 4.32 8.26 -9.41
C LEU A 108 5.14 8.96 -10.50
N GLU A 109 4.54 9.34 -11.62
CA GLU A 109 5.25 10.01 -12.71
C GLU A 109 5.88 11.32 -12.26
N ARG A 110 5.19 12.05 -11.39
CA ARG A 110 5.66 13.34 -10.89
C ARG A 110 6.73 13.23 -9.81
N GLU A 111 6.54 12.31 -8.87
CA GLU A 111 7.34 12.24 -7.63
C GLU A 111 8.34 11.08 -7.64
N VAL A 112 8.57 10.43 -8.79
CA VAL A 112 9.40 9.22 -8.91
C VAL A 112 10.82 9.38 -8.34
N SER A 113 11.39 10.60 -8.40
CA SER A 113 12.72 10.89 -7.86
C SER A 113 12.79 10.78 -6.33
N ASP A 114 11.68 11.00 -5.66
CA ASP A 114 11.60 11.01 -4.20
C ASP A 114 11.03 9.72 -3.62
N LEU A 115 10.52 8.85 -4.50
CA LEU A 115 9.94 7.58 -4.13
C LEU A 115 10.98 6.45 -4.14
N ARG A 116 10.78 5.48 -3.25
CA ARG A 116 11.64 4.29 -3.18
C ARG A 116 10.99 3.12 -3.90
N VAL A 117 11.79 2.45 -4.74
CA VAL A 117 11.38 1.17 -5.34
C VAL A 117 11.21 0.14 -4.23
N TRP A 118 10.06 -0.50 -4.20
CA TRP A 118 9.78 -1.59 -3.28
C TRP A 118 10.72 -2.78 -3.52
N GLN A 119 11.17 -3.36 -2.41
CA GLN A 119 11.98 -4.58 -2.41
C GLN A 119 11.31 -5.63 -1.53
N PRO A 120 11.37 -6.91 -1.90
CA PRO A 120 10.84 -7.97 -1.06
C PRO A 120 11.59 -8.02 0.26
N GLN A 121 10.85 -8.10 1.36
CA GLN A 121 11.42 -8.26 2.68
C GLN A 121 12.03 -9.65 2.85
N THR A 122 13.18 -9.73 3.47
CA THR A 122 13.75 -11.00 3.90
C THR A 122 12.84 -11.70 4.92
N PRO A 123 12.93 -13.03 5.08
CA PRO A 123 12.18 -13.75 6.11
C PRO A 123 12.38 -13.20 7.53
N ALA A 124 13.59 -12.74 7.85
CA ALA A 124 13.91 -12.12 9.13
C ALA A 124 13.17 -10.78 9.32
N GLU A 125 13.19 -9.91 8.31
CA GLU A 125 12.46 -8.64 8.32
C GLU A 125 10.95 -8.88 8.42
N GLN A 126 10.40 -9.83 7.67
CA GLN A 126 8.98 -10.20 7.77
C GLN A 126 8.61 -10.66 9.19
N GLY A 127 9.48 -11.48 9.82
CA GLY A 127 9.32 -11.93 11.20
C GLY A 127 9.32 -10.75 12.17
N PHE A 128 10.28 -9.84 12.04
CA PHE A 128 10.39 -8.63 12.85
C PHE A 128 9.16 -7.71 12.72
N TRP A 129 8.73 -7.41 11.51
CA TRP A 129 7.54 -6.59 11.27
C TRP A 129 6.25 -7.23 11.80
N ARG A 130 6.18 -8.57 11.78
CA ARG A 130 5.05 -9.30 12.36
C ARG A 130 4.99 -9.12 13.87
N LEU A 131 6.14 -9.19 14.55
CA LEU A 131 6.24 -8.95 16.00
C LEU A 131 5.91 -7.50 16.35
N LEU A 132 6.42 -6.52 15.60
CA LEU A 132 6.10 -5.11 15.82
C LEU A 132 4.61 -4.82 15.68
N ARG A 133 3.93 -5.38 14.68
CA ARG A 133 2.48 -5.22 14.51
C ARG A 133 1.71 -5.84 15.68
N ARG A 134 2.11 -7.01 16.13
CA ARG A 134 1.50 -7.64 17.32
C ARG A 134 1.70 -6.79 18.58
N ARG A 135 2.91 -6.29 18.78
CA ARG A 135 3.20 -5.38 19.88
C ARG A 135 2.31 -4.12 19.82
N ALA A 136 2.20 -3.49 18.66
CA ALA A 136 1.34 -2.31 18.49
C ALA A 136 -0.14 -2.62 18.83
N THR A 137 -0.65 -3.79 18.42
CA THR A 137 -2.01 -4.23 18.78
C THR A 137 -2.17 -4.40 20.29
N LEU A 138 -1.20 -5.04 20.96
CA LEU A 138 -1.25 -5.25 22.41
C LEU A 138 -1.17 -3.92 23.16
N VAL A 139 -0.28 -3.01 22.76
CA VAL A 139 -0.18 -1.66 23.36
C VAL A 139 -1.47 -0.88 23.14
N GLY A 140 -2.07 -0.95 21.96
CA GLY A 140 -3.37 -0.31 21.70
C GLY A 140 -4.48 -0.87 22.61
N ALA A 141 -4.56 -2.19 22.78
CA ALA A 141 -5.51 -2.83 23.67
C ALA A 141 -5.27 -2.43 25.14
N LYS A 142 -3.99 -2.38 25.59
CA LYS A 142 -3.61 -1.89 26.91
C LYS A 142 -4.14 -0.48 27.17
N VAL A 143 -3.91 0.44 26.22
CA VAL A 143 -4.38 1.82 26.33
C VAL A 143 -5.91 1.89 26.40
N GLN A 144 -6.62 1.14 25.57
CA GLN A 144 -8.08 1.08 25.58
C GLN A 144 -8.61 0.53 26.91
N LEU A 145 -8.03 -0.54 27.44
CA LEU A 145 -8.38 -1.11 28.73
C LEU A 145 -8.12 -0.10 29.86
N HIS A 146 -6.97 0.55 29.86
CA HIS A 146 -6.67 1.58 30.85
C HIS A 146 -7.72 2.69 30.84
N HIS A 147 -8.07 3.22 29.67
CA HIS A 147 -9.09 4.26 29.55
C HIS A 147 -10.49 3.79 30.02
N SER A 148 -10.86 2.54 29.73
CA SER A 148 -12.16 1.99 30.10
C SER A 148 -12.30 1.72 31.62
N LEU A 149 -11.18 1.67 32.34
CA LEU A 149 -11.13 1.29 33.74
C LEU A 149 -10.80 2.47 34.69
N VAL A 150 -10.58 3.67 34.15
CA VAL A 150 -10.21 4.88 34.92
C VAL A 150 -11.22 5.22 36.00
N ASP A 151 -12.50 4.92 35.76
CA ASP A 151 -13.59 5.24 36.73
C ASP A 151 -13.76 4.19 37.86
N LEU A 152 -13.01 3.09 37.81
CA LEU A 152 -13.09 1.98 38.75
C LEU A 152 -12.02 2.08 39.86
N GLY A 153 -11.96 3.22 40.57
CA GLY A 153 -10.89 3.56 41.50
C GLY A 153 -10.51 2.47 42.55
N SER A 154 -11.42 1.59 42.94
CA SER A 154 -11.12 0.47 43.85
C SER A 154 -10.39 -0.71 43.20
N LEU A 155 -10.42 -0.82 41.87
CA LEU A 155 -9.79 -1.89 41.10
C LEU A 155 -8.53 -1.42 40.34
N GLN A 156 -8.15 -0.15 40.47
CA GLN A 156 -7.04 0.44 39.71
C GLN A 156 -5.72 -0.28 39.95
N ALA A 157 -5.44 -0.68 41.20
CA ALA A 157 -4.20 -1.37 41.54
C ALA A 157 -4.11 -2.77 40.86
N ASP A 158 -5.22 -3.50 40.82
CA ASP A 158 -5.28 -4.82 40.18
C ASP A 158 -5.17 -4.71 38.67
N VAL A 159 -5.77 -3.67 38.07
CA VAL A 159 -5.66 -3.35 36.65
C VAL A 159 -4.21 -3.00 36.27
N ASP A 160 -3.55 -2.17 37.07
CA ASP A 160 -2.16 -1.78 36.84
C ASP A 160 -1.21 -2.97 36.89
N VAL A 161 -1.45 -3.94 37.75
CA VAL A 161 -0.69 -5.20 37.82
C VAL A 161 -0.92 -6.04 36.55
N LEU A 162 -2.15 -6.17 36.09
CA LEU A 162 -2.48 -6.90 34.88
C LEU A 162 -1.86 -6.24 33.63
N LEU A 163 -1.92 -4.92 33.54
CA LEU A 163 -1.42 -4.17 32.38
C LEU A 163 0.12 -4.11 32.30
N LYS A 164 0.83 -4.24 33.43
CA LYS A 164 2.31 -4.32 33.44
C LYS A 164 2.87 -5.54 32.68
N ASN A 165 2.08 -6.60 32.55
CA ASN A 165 2.51 -7.82 31.86
C ASN A 165 2.32 -7.75 30.32
N ILE A 166 1.86 -6.61 29.77
CA ILE A 166 1.61 -6.41 28.33
C ILE A 166 2.75 -5.62 27.65
N ASP A 167 3.77 -5.21 28.37
CA ASP A 167 4.89 -4.42 27.83
C ASP A 167 5.93 -5.23 27.04
#